data_3876a2f836158ed2e95af8b9d72652b0
#
_entry.id   3876a2f836158ed2e95af8b9d72652b0
#
_cell.length_a   1.000
_cell.length_b   1.000
_cell.length_c   1.000
_cell.angle_alpha   90.00
_cell.angle_beta   90.00
_cell.angle_gamma   90.00
#
_symmetry.space_group_name_H-M   'P 1'
#
loop_
_entity.id
_entity.type
_entity.pdbx_description
1 polymer ?
#
loop_
_entity_poly.entity_id
_entity_poly.type
_entity_poly.pdbx_seq_one_letter_code
_entity_poly.pdbx_strand_id
1 'polypeptide(L)'
;MSSAVKRLAALLACGAVAVACTGTAAPATSSASAVASVASIAPSSAASSSAAPSIAAPTSLIKPGELSDCVDIEYSPMEFFQPSAPTTPVGFDVEAYQAVVKKLGLTEKIVNTGFDGLIPALVAKRCDIVWTALYINDTRTKQADAVAYFKSSHQIMVPAGNPKGIHSESDLCGKTISIQSGGLVEEASKAASDKCTAAGQPAIKVQGYAKVPDELQQIVIGRVDAVWETDTGVADFRLKNPGKYDIAYTVPGNFQYGIYFGKGKTDLGTALSAALKSLKDDGTLAALATKYNLDPANLEVIK
;
A
#
# COMPACT_ATOMS: atom_id res chain seq x y z
N MET A 1 -48.57 10.18 27.28
CA MET A 1 -49.17 8.84 27.50
C MET A 1 -48.09 7.85 27.12
N SER A 2 -47.25 7.49 28.01
CA SER A 2 -47.28 6.45 29.07
C SER A 2 -47.24 5.03 28.52
N SER A 3 -46.19 4.37 29.00
CA SER A 3 -46.02 2.92 29.30
C SER A 3 -45.33 2.08 28.20
N ALA A 4 -44.45 1.14 28.48
CA ALA A 4 -43.82 0.69 29.73
C ALA A 4 -42.62 -0.23 29.39
N VAL A 5 -41.68 -0.19 30.29
CA VAL A 5 -40.55 -1.09 30.54
C VAL A 5 -40.97 -2.57 30.63
N LYS A 6 -40.17 -3.48 30.07
CA LYS A 6 -40.05 -4.84 30.65
C LYS A 6 -38.56 -5.26 30.61
N ARG A 7 -37.96 -5.24 31.79
CA ARG A 7 -36.73 -5.94 32.14
C ARG A 7 -37.03 -7.41 32.36
N LEU A 8 -36.17 -8.28 31.86
CA LEU A 8 -36.12 -9.67 32.36
C LEU A 8 -34.66 -10.01 32.65
N ALA A 9 -34.38 -10.13 33.92
CA ALA A 9 -33.14 -10.71 34.46
C ALA A 9 -33.42 -12.21 34.72
N ALA A 10 -32.47 -13.06 34.41
CA ALA A 10 -32.41 -14.43 34.92
C ALA A 10 -30.98 -14.83 35.21
N LEU A 11 -30.83 -15.32 36.42
CA LEU A 11 -29.68 -15.65 37.23
C LEU A 11 -28.98 -16.97 36.85
N LEU A 12 -27.68 -16.99 37.14
CA LEU A 12 -26.80 -17.99 37.80
C LEU A 12 -27.04 -19.48 37.58
N ALA A 13 -25.97 -20.20 37.22
CA ALA A 13 -25.56 -21.41 37.93
C ALA A 13 -24.04 -21.66 37.81
N CYS A 14 -23.37 -21.69 38.94
CA CYS A 14 -22.02 -22.18 39.20
C CYS A 14 -21.93 -23.68 38.96
N GLY A 15 -20.75 -24.15 38.47
CA GLY A 15 -20.39 -25.56 38.45
C GLY A 15 -18.87 -25.72 38.52
N ALA A 16 -18.32 -25.73 39.74
CA ALA A 16 -16.96 -26.13 40.01
C ALA A 16 -16.89 -27.67 40.14
N VAL A 17 -15.97 -28.31 39.44
CA VAL A 17 -15.56 -29.69 39.71
C VAL A 17 -14.02 -29.68 39.75
N ALA A 18 -13.52 -29.84 40.98
CA ALA A 18 -12.14 -30.20 41.29
C ALA A 18 -12.04 -31.71 41.37
N VAL A 19 -11.05 -32.32 40.72
CA VAL A 19 -10.58 -33.70 41.03
C VAL A 19 -9.09 -33.67 41.18
N ALA A 20 -8.68 -33.90 42.42
CA ALA A 20 -7.33 -34.22 42.81
C ALA A 20 -7.18 -35.76 42.95
N CYS A 21 -6.02 -36.32 42.55
CA CYS A 21 -5.44 -37.59 43.06
C CYS A 21 -3.96 -37.56 42.73
N THR A 22 -3.12 -37.30 43.70
CA THR A 22 -2.29 -38.11 44.60
C THR A 22 -1.54 -39.29 43.96
N GLY A 23 -0.21 -39.12 43.87
CA GLY A 23 0.81 -39.85 44.60
C GLY A 23 1.33 -41.13 43.97
N THR A 24 2.64 -41.25 43.77
CA THR A 24 3.46 -42.14 44.63
C THR A 24 4.93 -42.10 44.13
N ALA A 25 5.85 -42.10 45.12
CA ALA A 25 7.30 -41.99 44.94
C ALA A 25 8.00 -43.36 44.91
N ALA A 26 9.13 -43.39 44.23
CA ALA A 26 10.43 -44.06 44.41
C ALA A 26 10.47 -45.63 44.47
N PRO A 27 11.62 -46.29 44.25
CA PRO A 27 12.98 -45.88 44.64
C PRO A 27 14.11 -46.12 43.60
N ALA A 28 15.25 -45.55 43.93
CA ALA A 28 16.56 -45.70 43.31
C ALA A 28 17.19 -47.11 43.36
N THR A 29 18.00 -47.44 42.37
CA THR A 29 19.14 -48.37 42.53
C THR A 29 20.30 -47.85 41.65
N SER A 30 21.43 -47.75 42.38
CA SER A 30 22.78 -47.49 41.89
C SER A 30 23.37 -48.71 41.19
N SER A 31 24.21 -48.53 40.17
CA SER A 31 25.55 -49.10 40.12
C SER A 31 26.26 -48.88 38.76
N ALA A 32 27.53 -48.55 38.95
CA ALA A 32 28.75 -48.95 38.24
C ALA A 32 29.20 -48.19 37.00
N SER A 33 30.34 -47.57 37.23
CA SER A 33 31.35 -47.04 36.34
C SER A 33 31.73 -47.94 35.14
N ALA A 34 31.87 -47.33 33.98
CA ALA A 34 32.81 -47.81 32.99
C ALA A 34 33.45 -46.56 32.31
N VAL A 35 34.76 -46.46 32.55
CA VAL A 35 35.63 -45.48 31.87
C VAL A 35 35.81 -45.94 30.43
N ALA A 36 35.46 -45.09 29.46
CA ALA A 36 35.83 -45.28 28.06
C ALA A 36 36.32 -43.97 27.47
N SER A 37 37.52 -43.96 27.04
CA SER A 37 38.35 -43.13 26.17
C SER A 37 37.74 -41.91 25.55
N VAL A 38 38.34 -40.78 25.85
CA VAL A 38 38.24 -39.48 25.12
C VAL A 38 38.76 -39.64 23.71
N ALA A 39 37.86 -39.64 22.72
CA ALA A 39 38.18 -39.33 21.34
C ALA A 39 38.07 -37.81 21.18
N SER A 40 39.21 -37.19 20.94
CA SER A 40 39.31 -35.76 20.62
C SER A 40 38.62 -35.52 19.29
N ILE A 41 37.42 -34.92 19.35
CA ILE A 41 36.75 -34.41 18.14
C ILE A 41 37.23 -32.99 17.96
N ALA A 42 38.02 -32.76 16.92
CA ALA A 42 38.39 -31.44 16.44
C ALA A 42 37.13 -30.57 16.18
N PRO A 43 37.14 -29.27 16.50
CA PRO A 43 36.02 -28.40 16.16
C PRO A 43 35.89 -28.32 14.65
N SER A 44 34.80 -28.85 14.14
CA SER A 44 34.35 -28.62 12.74
C SER A 44 34.23 -27.12 12.52
N SER A 45 35.04 -26.59 11.64
CA SER A 45 34.95 -25.22 11.18
C SER A 45 33.52 -24.90 10.82
N ALA A 46 32.88 -24.03 11.59
CA ALA A 46 31.61 -23.44 11.22
C ALA A 46 31.78 -22.78 9.84
N ALA A 47 31.04 -23.29 8.86
CA ALA A 47 30.94 -22.67 7.56
C ALA A 47 30.55 -21.21 7.78
N SER A 48 31.44 -20.28 7.44
CA SER A 48 31.11 -18.87 7.34
C SER A 48 29.93 -18.75 6.38
N SER A 49 28.76 -18.52 6.91
CA SER A 49 27.62 -18.02 6.14
C SER A 49 28.11 -16.76 5.47
N SER A 50 28.33 -16.81 4.16
CA SER A 50 28.59 -15.63 3.34
C SER A 50 27.39 -14.72 3.52
N ALA A 51 27.54 -13.69 4.36
CA ALA A 51 26.54 -12.65 4.47
C ALA A 51 26.31 -12.08 3.07
N ALA A 52 25.04 -12.09 2.60
CA ALA A 52 24.67 -11.43 1.38
C ALA A 52 25.21 -9.99 1.44
N PRO A 53 25.75 -9.45 0.33
CA PRO A 53 26.34 -8.12 0.33
C PRO A 53 25.33 -7.11 0.91
N SER A 54 25.70 -6.44 1.99
CA SER A 54 24.86 -5.42 2.61
C SER A 54 24.77 -4.23 1.66
N ILE A 55 23.54 -3.82 1.34
CA ILE A 55 23.32 -2.60 0.55
C ILE A 55 23.78 -1.42 1.40
N ALA A 56 24.67 -0.58 0.83
CA ALA A 56 25.14 0.59 1.56
C ALA A 56 23.98 1.56 1.83
N ALA A 57 23.87 2.00 3.07
CA ALA A 57 22.89 3.02 3.44
C ALA A 57 23.23 4.35 2.75
N PRO A 58 22.24 5.12 2.27
CA PRO A 58 22.46 6.42 1.67
C PRO A 58 22.98 7.42 2.71
N THR A 59 23.82 8.35 2.26
CA THR A 59 24.45 9.38 3.11
C THR A 59 23.74 10.73 3.01
N SER A 60 22.92 10.93 1.97
CA SER A 60 22.22 12.19 1.67
C SER A 60 20.90 12.37 2.41
N LEU A 61 20.66 11.57 3.47
CA LEU A 61 19.44 11.65 4.29
C LEU A 61 19.38 12.97 5.08
N ILE A 62 18.17 13.46 5.33
CA ILE A 62 17.93 14.66 6.16
C ILE A 62 18.45 14.43 7.58
N LYS A 63 18.17 13.23 8.13
CA LYS A 63 18.69 12.80 9.42
C LYS A 63 19.49 11.49 9.21
N PRO A 64 20.80 11.47 9.52
CA PRO A 64 21.59 10.26 9.38
C PRO A 64 20.98 9.07 10.12
N GLY A 65 20.87 7.92 9.43
CA GLY A 65 20.33 6.69 9.99
C GLY A 65 18.79 6.59 10.03
N GLU A 66 18.06 7.60 9.56
CA GLU A 66 16.60 7.63 9.47
C GLU A 66 16.18 7.92 8.03
N LEU A 67 15.28 7.10 7.48
CA LEU A 67 14.63 7.38 6.20
C LEU A 67 13.23 7.91 6.48
N SER A 68 12.95 9.14 6.06
CA SER A 68 11.63 9.76 6.26
C SER A 68 10.80 9.73 4.97
N ASP A 69 9.54 9.29 5.08
CA ASP A 69 8.60 9.15 3.98
C ASP A 69 7.39 10.06 4.18
N CYS A 70 7.12 10.94 3.21
CA CYS A 70 5.85 11.67 3.12
C CYS A 70 4.84 10.80 2.35
N VAL A 71 3.76 10.42 3.03
CA VAL A 71 2.76 9.48 2.52
C VAL A 71 1.36 9.96 2.82
N ASP A 72 0.43 9.83 1.87
CA ASP A 72 -0.99 10.16 2.05
C ASP A 72 -1.77 8.92 2.51
N ILE A 73 -1.89 8.74 3.84
CA ILE A 73 -2.39 7.51 4.46
C ILE A 73 -3.92 7.46 4.42
N GLU A 74 -4.47 7.27 3.23
CA GLU A 74 -5.92 7.10 3.03
C GLU A 74 -6.27 6.18 1.85
N TYR A 75 -5.24 5.73 1.11
CA TYR A 75 -5.39 5.08 -0.17
C TYR A 75 -5.22 3.56 -0.07
N SER A 76 -6.30 2.83 0.24
CA SER A 76 -6.31 1.35 0.25
C SER A 76 -6.27 0.80 -1.20
N PRO A 77 -5.47 -0.23 -1.49
CA PRO A 77 -4.74 -1.09 -0.57
C PRO A 77 -3.27 -0.70 -0.38
N MET A 78 -2.83 0.46 -0.89
CA MET A 78 -1.42 0.87 -0.91
C MET A 78 -0.96 1.43 0.45
N GLU A 79 -1.68 2.41 1.00
CA GLU A 79 -1.41 3.02 2.31
C GLU A 79 -2.71 3.49 2.99
N PHE A 80 -3.05 2.92 4.12
CA PHE A 80 -4.30 3.24 4.81
C PHE A 80 -4.26 2.90 6.30
N PHE A 81 -5.20 3.45 7.06
CA PHE A 81 -5.47 3.04 8.42
C PHE A 81 -6.58 1.99 8.47
N GLN A 82 -6.36 0.90 9.18
CA GLN A 82 -7.43 -0.05 9.48
C GLN A 82 -8.36 0.52 10.56
N PRO A 83 -9.69 0.28 10.48
CA PRO A 83 -10.63 0.72 11.52
C PRO A 83 -10.27 0.20 12.92
N SER A 84 -9.66 -0.99 13.03
CA SER A 84 -9.20 -1.60 14.28
C SER A 84 -7.90 -1.01 14.82
N ALA A 85 -7.13 -0.27 13.99
CA ALA A 85 -5.84 0.31 14.34
C ALA A 85 -5.66 1.68 13.65
N PRO A 86 -6.44 2.72 14.05
CA PRO A 86 -6.54 3.97 13.33
C PRO A 86 -5.29 4.87 13.43
N THR A 87 -4.28 4.44 14.16
CA THR A 87 -3.00 5.16 14.33
C THR A 87 -1.81 4.43 13.72
N THR A 88 -2.00 3.18 13.28
CA THR A 88 -0.94 2.36 12.69
C THR A 88 -1.22 2.18 11.20
N PRO A 89 -0.45 2.83 10.32
CA PRO A 89 -0.65 2.68 8.89
C PRO A 89 -0.25 1.27 8.42
N VAL A 90 -0.96 0.77 7.44
CA VAL A 90 -0.72 -0.49 6.77
C VAL A 90 -0.94 -0.31 5.27
N GLY A 91 -0.59 -1.31 4.48
CA GLY A 91 -0.76 -1.30 3.04
C GLY A 91 0.51 -1.77 2.34
N PHE A 92 0.39 -1.98 1.03
CA PHE A 92 1.52 -2.46 0.25
C PHE A 92 2.71 -1.50 0.34
N ASP A 93 2.51 -0.21 0.13
CA ASP A 93 3.57 0.80 0.14
C ASP A 93 4.18 0.94 1.53
N VAL A 94 3.37 0.98 2.58
CA VAL A 94 3.85 1.07 3.96
C VAL A 94 4.75 -0.11 4.33
N GLU A 95 4.30 -1.35 4.06
CA GLU A 95 5.07 -2.53 4.44
C GLU A 95 6.28 -2.75 3.53
N ALA A 96 6.20 -2.37 2.25
CA ALA A 96 7.35 -2.38 1.34
C ALA A 96 8.40 -1.33 1.77
N TYR A 97 7.97 -0.13 2.15
CA TYR A 97 8.84 0.89 2.74
C TYR A 97 9.56 0.37 3.99
N GLN A 98 8.82 -0.26 4.93
CA GLN A 98 9.40 -0.85 6.15
C GLN A 98 10.42 -1.94 5.82
N ALA A 99 10.15 -2.76 4.81
CA ALA A 99 11.09 -3.78 4.35
C ALA A 99 12.38 -3.16 3.76
N VAL A 100 12.25 -2.06 2.98
CA VAL A 100 13.40 -1.30 2.44
C VAL A 100 14.21 -0.66 3.56
N VAL A 101 13.56 0.01 4.51
CA VAL A 101 14.22 0.61 5.69
C VAL A 101 15.03 -0.43 6.44
N LYS A 102 14.45 -1.60 6.71
CA LYS A 102 15.13 -2.73 7.36
C LYS A 102 16.31 -3.24 6.53
N LYS A 103 16.14 -3.36 5.21
CA LYS A 103 17.21 -3.85 4.29
C LYS A 103 18.40 -2.90 4.26
N LEU A 104 18.16 -1.59 4.41
CA LEU A 104 19.17 -0.56 4.45
C LEU A 104 19.79 -0.32 5.85
N GLY A 105 19.26 -0.99 6.89
CA GLY A 105 19.71 -0.81 8.27
C GLY A 105 19.39 0.57 8.85
N LEU A 106 18.28 1.19 8.38
CA LEU A 106 17.81 2.50 8.80
C LEU A 106 16.66 2.40 9.80
N THR A 107 16.28 3.51 10.41
CA THR A 107 15.03 3.66 11.16
C THR A 107 13.97 4.32 10.29
N GLU A 108 12.71 3.92 10.49
CA GLU A 108 11.58 4.46 9.76
C GLU A 108 11.07 5.78 10.36
N LYS A 109 10.57 6.67 9.50
CA LYS A 109 9.77 7.82 9.92
C LYS A 109 8.70 8.11 8.88
N ILE A 110 7.45 7.91 9.23
CA ILE A 110 6.30 8.24 8.40
C ILE A 110 5.79 9.64 8.73
N VAL A 111 5.58 10.46 7.68
CA VAL A 111 5.04 11.82 7.77
C VAL A 111 3.74 11.84 6.96
N ASN A 112 2.60 11.71 7.64
CA ASN A 112 1.30 11.77 6.97
C ASN A 112 1.11 13.16 6.33
N THR A 113 0.92 13.18 5.02
CA THR A 113 0.91 14.40 4.20
C THR A 113 -0.19 14.26 3.17
N GLY A 114 -1.13 15.19 3.08
CA GLY A 114 -2.17 15.16 2.06
C GLY A 114 -1.60 15.21 0.65
N PHE A 115 -2.30 14.60 -0.31
CA PHE A 115 -1.84 14.31 -1.67
C PHE A 115 -1.21 15.51 -2.38
N ASP A 116 -1.88 16.68 -2.37
CA ASP A 116 -1.39 17.91 -3.00
C ASP A 116 -0.09 18.45 -2.39
N GLY A 117 0.18 18.08 -1.13
CA GLY A 117 1.34 18.52 -0.36
C GLY A 117 2.58 17.64 -0.53
N LEU A 118 2.50 16.48 -1.17
CA LEU A 118 3.57 15.47 -1.21
C LEU A 118 4.86 15.98 -1.85
N ILE A 119 4.81 16.37 -3.13
CA ILE A 119 5.99 16.90 -3.85
C ILE A 119 6.49 18.22 -3.23
N PRO A 120 5.63 19.20 -2.88
CA PRO A 120 6.05 20.37 -2.10
C PRO A 120 6.78 20.04 -0.78
N ALA A 121 6.30 19.04 -0.03
CA ALA A 121 6.95 18.62 1.21
C ALA A 121 8.35 18.02 0.97
N LEU A 122 8.50 17.20 -0.07
CA LEU A 122 9.78 16.62 -0.50
C LEU A 122 10.77 17.74 -0.89
N VAL A 123 10.34 18.68 -1.74
CA VAL A 123 11.17 19.82 -2.17
C VAL A 123 11.56 20.70 -0.98
N ALA A 124 10.67 20.89 -0.02
CA ALA A 124 10.93 21.60 1.23
C ALA A 124 11.77 20.79 2.25
N LYS A 125 12.21 19.57 1.89
CA LYS A 125 13.02 18.67 2.75
C LYS A 125 12.32 18.32 4.08
N ARG A 126 11.01 18.13 4.06
CA ARG A 126 10.25 17.63 5.22
C ARG A 126 10.35 16.11 5.35
N CYS A 127 10.66 15.43 4.25
CA CYS A 127 10.92 14.00 4.14
C CYS A 127 12.02 13.76 3.12
N ASP A 128 12.62 12.56 3.18
CA ASP A 128 13.66 12.11 2.23
C ASP A 128 13.06 11.59 0.95
N ILE A 129 11.91 10.92 1.06
CA ILE A 129 11.19 10.30 -0.04
C ILE A 129 9.69 10.62 0.02
N VAL A 130 9.01 10.35 -1.11
CA VAL A 130 7.55 10.21 -1.21
C VAL A 130 7.27 8.84 -1.80
N TRP A 131 6.66 7.96 -1.01
CA TRP A 131 6.25 6.62 -1.43
C TRP A 131 4.78 6.41 -1.08
N THR A 132 3.89 6.62 -2.04
CA THR A 132 2.44 6.68 -1.82
C THR A 132 1.67 6.52 -3.14
N ALA A 133 1.88 5.43 -3.86
CA ALA A 133 1.24 5.12 -5.15
C ALA A 133 1.21 6.29 -6.15
N LEU A 134 2.26 7.12 -6.12
CA LEU A 134 2.32 8.35 -6.90
C LEU A 134 2.85 8.08 -8.31
N TYR A 135 2.05 8.37 -9.35
CA TYR A 135 2.47 8.19 -10.72
C TYR A 135 3.69 9.02 -11.10
N ILE A 136 4.60 8.40 -11.85
CA ILE A 136 5.72 9.10 -12.50
C ILE A 136 5.17 9.88 -13.69
N ASN A 137 5.37 11.20 -13.69
CA ASN A 137 5.05 12.10 -14.79
C ASN A 137 6.08 13.22 -14.96
N ASP A 138 6.06 13.91 -16.10
CA ASP A 138 7.02 14.95 -16.43
C ASP A 138 6.98 16.15 -15.50
N THR A 139 5.81 16.50 -14.98
CA THR A 139 5.65 17.62 -14.06
C THR A 139 6.37 17.38 -12.74
N ARG A 140 6.25 16.17 -12.19
CA ARG A 140 6.91 15.77 -10.94
C ARG A 140 8.40 15.51 -11.13
N THR A 141 8.79 14.87 -12.24
CA THR A 141 10.20 14.56 -12.52
C THR A 141 11.06 15.79 -12.83
N LYS A 142 10.47 16.93 -13.16
CA LYS A 142 11.17 18.22 -13.18
C LYS A 142 11.62 18.67 -11.78
N GLN A 143 10.90 18.28 -10.73
CA GLN A 143 11.10 18.74 -9.35
C GLN A 143 11.83 17.73 -8.47
N ALA A 144 11.67 16.43 -8.73
CA ALA A 144 12.24 15.32 -7.97
C ALA A 144 12.69 14.20 -8.90
N ASP A 145 13.63 13.37 -8.47
CA ASP A 145 13.95 12.12 -9.18
C ASP A 145 13.03 11.00 -8.67
N ALA A 146 12.90 9.91 -9.44
CA ALA A 146 12.03 8.81 -9.07
C ALA A 146 12.61 7.45 -9.47
N VAL A 147 12.31 6.43 -8.66
CA VAL A 147 12.52 5.01 -8.97
C VAL A 147 11.16 4.35 -9.11
N ALA A 148 10.90 3.74 -10.28
CA ALA A 148 9.67 2.99 -10.50
C ALA A 148 9.65 1.71 -9.66
N TYR A 149 8.48 1.38 -9.07
CA TYR A 149 8.35 0.17 -8.27
C TYR A 149 7.11 -0.67 -8.59
N PHE A 150 6.05 -0.09 -9.19
CA PHE A 150 4.83 -0.81 -9.48
C PHE A 150 4.18 -0.30 -10.77
N LYS A 151 3.70 -1.21 -11.62
CA LYS A 151 2.92 -0.87 -12.81
C LYS A 151 1.45 -0.71 -12.43
N SER A 152 0.79 0.27 -13.00
CA SER A 152 -0.62 0.54 -12.75
C SER A 152 -1.29 1.03 -14.02
N SER A 153 -2.60 1.24 -13.98
CA SER A 153 -3.38 1.83 -15.06
C SER A 153 -4.47 2.73 -14.48
N HIS A 154 -5.16 3.49 -15.34
CA HIS A 154 -6.37 4.19 -14.95
C HIS A 154 -7.59 3.40 -15.40
N GLN A 155 -8.65 3.42 -14.59
CA GLN A 155 -9.90 2.77 -14.90
C GLN A 155 -11.09 3.72 -14.72
N ILE A 156 -12.08 3.56 -15.58
CA ILE A 156 -13.38 4.20 -15.44
C ILE A 156 -14.33 3.14 -14.86
N MET A 157 -14.74 3.35 -13.61
CA MET A 157 -15.66 2.49 -12.89
C MET A 157 -17.07 3.10 -12.92
N VAL A 158 -18.08 2.23 -13.12
CA VAL A 158 -19.49 2.60 -13.23
C VAL A 158 -20.36 1.71 -12.34
N PRO A 159 -21.61 2.10 -12.04
CA PRO A 159 -22.57 1.20 -11.41
C PRO A 159 -22.77 -0.07 -12.24
N ALA A 160 -23.07 -1.20 -11.57
CA ALA A 160 -23.27 -2.48 -12.22
C ALA A 160 -24.30 -2.41 -13.36
N GLY A 161 -23.99 -3.10 -14.45
CA GLY A 161 -24.78 -3.07 -15.68
C GLY A 161 -24.56 -1.83 -16.55
N ASN A 162 -23.66 -0.92 -16.14
CA ASN A 162 -23.28 0.26 -16.94
C ASN A 162 -24.47 1.06 -17.49
N PRO A 163 -25.36 1.60 -16.65
CA PRO A 163 -26.63 2.18 -17.07
C PRO A 163 -26.50 3.42 -17.98
N LYS A 164 -25.30 3.99 -18.07
CA LYS A 164 -24.99 5.15 -18.90
C LYS A 164 -24.29 4.79 -20.22
N GLY A 165 -24.02 3.51 -20.47
CA GLY A 165 -23.39 3.02 -21.70
C GLY A 165 -21.98 3.58 -21.94
N ILE A 166 -21.17 3.68 -20.89
CA ILE A 166 -19.79 4.20 -20.97
C ILE A 166 -18.85 3.05 -21.33
N HIS A 167 -18.16 3.13 -22.49
CA HIS A 167 -17.23 2.10 -22.97
C HIS A 167 -15.88 2.70 -23.42
N SER A 168 -15.75 4.04 -23.32
CA SER A 168 -14.55 4.79 -23.71
C SER A 168 -14.51 6.13 -22.99
N GLU A 169 -13.39 6.85 -23.08
CA GLU A 169 -13.29 8.24 -22.59
C GLU A 169 -14.28 9.18 -23.28
N SER A 170 -14.56 8.96 -24.56
CA SER A 170 -15.48 9.82 -25.34
C SER A 170 -16.94 9.70 -24.87
N ASP A 171 -17.32 8.57 -24.26
CA ASP A 171 -18.68 8.38 -23.72
C ASP A 171 -18.91 9.16 -22.42
N LEU A 172 -17.86 9.74 -21.85
CA LEU A 172 -17.93 10.61 -20.68
C LEU A 172 -18.44 12.02 -21.03
N CYS A 173 -18.53 12.40 -22.32
CA CYS A 173 -19.02 13.71 -22.73
C CYS A 173 -20.41 13.98 -22.16
N GLY A 174 -20.55 15.10 -21.42
CA GLY A 174 -21.79 15.49 -20.74
C GLY A 174 -22.12 14.69 -19.45
N LYS A 175 -21.34 13.67 -19.10
CA LYS A 175 -21.50 12.91 -17.86
C LYS A 175 -20.85 13.62 -16.68
N THR A 176 -21.22 13.19 -15.49
CA THR A 176 -20.61 13.64 -14.22
C THR A 176 -19.69 12.54 -13.70
N ILE A 177 -18.44 12.89 -13.45
CA ILE A 177 -17.45 11.94 -12.89
C ILE A 177 -16.83 12.51 -11.62
N SER A 178 -16.35 11.62 -10.75
CA SER A 178 -15.46 11.96 -9.63
C SER A 178 -14.03 11.49 -9.89
N ILE A 179 -13.08 12.25 -9.37
CA ILE A 179 -11.63 11.99 -9.46
C ILE A 179 -10.94 12.46 -8.19
N GLN A 180 -9.74 11.94 -7.89
CA GLN A 180 -8.85 12.59 -6.93
C GLN A 180 -8.20 13.82 -7.54
N SER A 181 -8.23 14.97 -6.83
CA SER A 181 -7.61 16.21 -7.26
C SER A 181 -6.08 16.15 -7.13
N GLY A 182 -5.36 16.91 -8.01
CA GLY A 182 -3.89 17.00 -8.01
C GLY A 182 -3.19 15.80 -8.66
N GLY A 183 -3.96 14.80 -9.12
CA GLY A 183 -3.44 13.57 -9.72
C GLY A 183 -3.34 13.62 -11.25
N LEU A 184 -2.67 12.61 -11.81
CA LEU A 184 -2.58 12.41 -13.26
C LEU A 184 -3.97 12.16 -13.88
N VAL A 185 -4.91 11.60 -13.11
CA VAL A 185 -6.30 11.38 -13.54
C VAL A 185 -7.03 12.72 -13.77
N GLU A 186 -6.76 13.75 -12.96
CA GLU A 186 -7.33 15.09 -13.17
C GLU A 186 -6.86 15.68 -14.51
N GLU A 187 -5.56 15.60 -14.82
CA GLU A 187 -5.01 16.04 -16.11
C GLU A 187 -5.66 15.27 -17.28
N ALA A 188 -5.80 13.94 -17.14
CA ALA A 188 -6.42 13.11 -18.16
C ALA A 188 -7.92 13.43 -18.35
N SER A 189 -8.67 13.62 -17.28
CA SER A 189 -10.10 13.95 -17.33
C SER A 189 -10.35 15.32 -17.96
N LYS A 190 -9.48 16.30 -17.65
CA LYS A 190 -9.51 17.61 -18.30
C LYS A 190 -9.24 17.49 -19.79
N ALA A 191 -8.19 16.77 -20.19
CA ALA A 191 -7.88 16.56 -21.60
C ALA A 191 -9.02 15.84 -22.37
N ALA A 192 -9.68 14.86 -21.73
CA ALA A 192 -10.86 14.20 -22.30
C ALA A 192 -12.04 15.17 -22.44
N SER A 193 -12.27 16.05 -21.45
CA SER A 193 -13.32 17.08 -21.51
C SER A 193 -13.05 18.10 -22.62
N ASP A 194 -11.79 18.52 -22.81
CA ASP A 194 -11.40 19.43 -23.91
C ASP A 194 -11.65 18.78 -25.30
N LYS A 195 -11.42 17.45 -25.43
CA LYS A 195 -11.78 16.70 -26.66
C LYS A 195 -13.30 16.67 -26.91
N CYS A 196 -14.12 16.52 -25.85
CA CYS A 196 -15.57 16.59 -25.99
C CYS A 196 -16.01 17.94 -26.57
N THR A 197 -15.54 19.05 -26.00
CA THR A 197 -15.90 20.39 -26.46
C THR A 197 -15.40 20.69 -27.87
N ALA A 198 -14.19 20.23 -28.21
CA ALA A 198 -13.65 20.34 -29.57
C ALA A 198 -14.47 19.55 -30.60
N ALA A 199 -15.14 18.48 -30.21
CA ALA A 199 -16.05 17.69 -31.02
C ALA A 199 -17.49 18.21 -31.01
N GLY A 200 -17.75 19.39 -30.42
CA GLY A 200 -19.09 20.01 -30.33
C GLY A 200 -20.01 19.29 -29.33
N GLN A 201 -19.46 18.46 -28.45
CA GLN A 201 -20.22 17.77 -27.42
C GLN A 201 -20.13 18.50 -26.08
N PRO A 202 -21.06 18.24 -25.14
CA PRO A 202 -20.99 18.83 -23.81
C PRO A 202 -19.71 18.40 -23.06
N ALA A 203 -19.10 19.33 -22.32
CA ALA A 203 -17.95 19.04 -21.47
C ALA A 203 -18.27 17.97 -20.41
N ILE A 204 -17.25 17.22 -19.97
CA ILE A 204 -17.34 16.33 -18.82
C ILE A 204 -17.49 17.19 -17.56
N LYS A 205 -18.42 16.84 -16.67
CA LYS A 205 -18.60 17.48 -15.36
C LYS A 205 -17.70 16.78 -14.34
N VAL A 206 -16.47 17.29 -14.19
CA VAL A 206 -15.48 16.71 -13.28
C VAL A 206 -15.70 17.24 -11.86
N GLN A 207 -15.82 16.34 -10.88
CA GLN A 207 -15.86 16.63 -9.46
C GLN A 207 -14.57 16.11 -8.81
N GLY A 208 -13.68 17.02 -8.41
CA GLY A 208 -12.42 16.70 -7.76
C GLY A 208 -12.57 16.62 -6.23
N TYR A 209 -11.94 15.63 -5.63
CA TYR A 209 -11.91 15.40 -4.19
C TYR A 209 -10.46 15.28 -3.70
N ALA A 210 -10.18 15.85 -2.53
CA ALA A 210 -8.85 15.76 -1.94
C ALA A 210 -8.50 14.33 -1.51
N LYS A 211 -9.53 13.48 -1.26
CA LYS A 211 -9.38 12.13 -0.73
C LYS A 211 -10.12 11.10 -1.57
N VAL A 212 -9.46 9.99 -1.86
CA VAL A 212 -10.04 8.88 -2.63
C VAL A 212 -11.30 8.28 -1.97
N PRO A 213 -11.40 8.09 -0.64
CA PRO A 213 -12.66 7.65 -0.04
C PRO A 213 -13.84 8.60 -0.29
N ASP A 214 -13.60 9.92 -0.29
CA ASP A 214 -14.66 10.92 -0.55
C ASP A 214 -15.07 10.91 -2.03
N GLU A 215 -14.12 10.70 -2.93
CA GLU A 215 -14.36 10.51 -4.37
C GLU A 215 -15.21 9.27 -4.63
N LEU A 216 -14.81 8.10 -4.12
CA LEU A 216 -15.51 6.84 -4.27
C LEU A 216 -16.91 6.86 -3.62
N GLN A 217 -17.09 7.64 -2.57
CA GLN A 217 -18.40 7.82 -1.95
C GLN A 217 -19.45 8.43 -2.90
N GLN A 218 -19.02 9.20 -3.91
CA GLN A 218 -19.97 9.88 -4.82
C GLN A 218 -20.72 8.91 -5.71
N ILE A 219 -20.08 7.83 -6.17
CA ILE A 219 -20.79 6.81 -6.95
C ILE A 219 -21.70 5.96 -6.05
N VAL A 220 -21.33 5.75 -4.77
CA VAL A 220 -22.17 5.04 -3.81
C VAL A 220 -23.51 5.75 -3.59
N ILE A 221 -23.49 7.09 -3.48
CA ILE A 221 -24.68 7.91 -3.25
C ILE A 221 -25.34 8.40 -4.54
N GLY A 222 -24.87 7.93 -5.71
CA GLY A 222 -25.48 8.22 -7.02
C GLY A 222 -25.34 9.66 -7.50
N ARG A 223 -24.32 10.40 -7.04
CA ARG A 223 -24.06 11.78 -7.45
C ARG A 223 -23.26 11.89 -8.75
N VAL A 224 -22.55 10.82 -9.12
CA VAL A 224 -21.74 10.74 -10.33
C VAL A 224 -22.14 9.54 -11.18
N ASP A 225 -21.92 9.65 -12.50
CA ASP A 225 -22.19 8.58 -13.45
C ASP A 225 -21.05 7.57 -13.50
N ALA A 226 -19.81 8.01 -13.19
CA ALA A 226 -18.61 7.18 -13.12
C ALA A 226 -17.58 7.77 -12.16
N VAL A 227 -16.65 6.90 -11.74
CA VAL A 227 -15.40 7.27 -11.07
C VAL A 227 -14.27 7.00 -12.05
N TRP A 228 -13.34 7.93 -12.17
CA TRP A 228 -12.11 7.71 -12.93
C TRP A 228 -10.93 7.71 -11.97
N GLU A 229 -10.41 6.53 -11.67
CA GLU A 229 -9.39 6.31 -10.64
C GLU A 229 -8.36 5.28 -11.11
N THR A 230 -7.32 5.03 -10.33
CA THR A 230 -6.31 4.01 -10.57
C THR A 230 -6.92 2.61 -10.49
N ASP A 231 -6.32 1.65 -11.19
CA ASP A 231 -6.76 0.26 -11.18
C ASP A 231 -6.64 -0.39 -9.80
N THR A 232 -5.64 -0.02 -9.01
CA THR A 232 -5.43 -0.54 -7.65
C THR A 232 -6.55 -0.10 -6.70
N GLY A 233 -6.93 1.17 -6.72
CA GLY A 233 -8.05 1.71 -5.93
C GLY A 233 -9.41 1.14 -6.37
N VAL A 234 -9.65 1.07 -7.69
CA VAL A 234 -10.88 0.47 -8.24
C VAL A 234 -11.00 -1.01 -7.87
N ALA A 235 -9.90 -1.78 -7.97
CA ALA A 235 -9.91 -3.20 -7.63
C ALA A 235 -10.26 -3.42 -6.15
N ASP A 236 -9.61 -2.70 -5.24
CA ASP A 236 -9.87 -2.78 -3.79
C ASP A 236 -11.32 -2.38 -3.46
N PHE A 237 -11.79 -1.27 -4.04
CA PHE A 237 -13.17 -0.81 -3.82
C PHE A 237 -14.21 -1.84 -4.29
N ARG A 238 -13.99 -2.47 -5.46
CA ARG A 238 -14.88 -3.52 -5.98
C ARG A 238 -14.85 -4.78 -5.13
N LEU A 239 -13.70 -5.19 -4.59
CA LEU A 239 -13.59 -6.31 -3.65
C LEU A 239 -14.44 -6.07 -2.38
N LYS A 240 -14.46 -4.83 -1.89
CA LYS A 240 -15.29 -4.42 -0.72
C LYS A 240 -16.78 -4.26 -1.07
N ASN A 241 -17.11 -4.18 -2.35
CA ASN A 241 -18.47 -3.96 -2.85
C ASN A 241 -18.85 -4.94 -3.97
N PRO A 242 -18.85 -6.25 -3.71
CA PRO A 242 -19.02 -7.28 -4.73
C PRO A 242 -20.31 -7.11 -5.53
N GLY A 243 -20.19 -7.15 -6.87
CA GLY A 243 -21.31 -7.10 -7.80
C GLY A 243 -22.01 -5.73 -7.95
N LYS A 244 -21.52 -4.68 -7.30
CA LYS A 244 -22.17 -3.35 -7.37
C LYS A 244 -21.60 -2.43 -8.45
N TYR A 245 -20.39 -2.69 -8.92
CA TYR A 245 -19.69 -1.83 -9.86
C TYR A 245 -18.95 -2.63 -10.93
N ASP A 246 -18.90 -2.10 -12.13
CA ASP A 246 -18.20 -2.65 -13.27
C ASP A 246 -17.06 -1.73 -13.71
N ILE A 247 -16.00 -2.30 -14.30
CA ILE A 247 -14.99 -1.54 -15.02
C ILE A 247 -15.52 -1.33 -16.43
N ALA A 248 -15.86 -0.10 -16.75
CA ALA A 248 -16.37 0.28 -18.08
C ALA A 248 -15.25 0.40 -19.11
N TYR A 249 -14.10 0.91 -18.68
CA TYR A 249 -12.95 1.15 -19.56
C TYR A 249 -11.64 1.18 -18.77
N THR A 250 -10.60 0.58 -19.33
CA THR A 250 -9.23 0.72 -18.84
C THR A 250 -8.46 1.60 -19.81
N VAL A 251 -7.94 2.71 -19.31
CA VAL A 251 -7.19 3.68 -20.13
C VAL A 251 -5.84 3.07 -20.52
N PRO A 252 -5.55 2.95 -21.82
CA PRO A 252 -4.29 2.39 -22.25
C PRO A 252 -3.13 3.35 -21.94
N GLY A 253 -2.00 2.79 -21.47
CA GLY A 253 -0.80 3.55 -21.15
C GLY A 253 0.24 2.70 -20.44
N ASN A 254 1.41 3.27 -20.25
CA ASN A 254 2.49 2.66 -19.48
C ASN A 254 2.68 3.48 -18.19
N PHE A 255 1.70 3.38 -17.31
CA PHE A 255 1.70 4.11 -16.05
C PHE A 255 2.46 3.32 -14.99
N GLN A 256 3.27 4.03 -14.20
CA GLN A 256 4.07 3.43 -13.14
C GLN A 256 4.02 4.31 -11.89
N TYR A 257 3.89 3.69 -10.73
CA TYR A 257 4.14 4.35 -9.47
C TYR A 257 5.64 4.46 -9.23
N GLY A 258 6.05 5.57 -8.64
CA GLY A 258 7.45 5.86 -8.33
C GLY A 258 7.65 6.30 -6.89
N ILE A 259 8.81 5.90 -6.34
CA ILE A 259 9.33 6.47 -5.11
C ILE A 259 10.10 7.72 -5.50
N TYR A 260 9.59 8.89 -5.11
CA TYR A 260 10.23 10.16 -5.40
C TYR A 260 11.23 10.53 -4.31
N PHE A 261 12.32 11.18 -4.71
CA PHE A 261 13.37 11.68 -3.82
C PHE A 261 13.98 12.96 -4.36
N GLY A 262 14.72 13.67 -3.51
CA GLY A 262 15.31 14.96 -3.88
C GLY A 262 16.20 14.88 -5.11
N LYS A 263 16.08 15.87 -5.99
CA LYS A 263 16.82 15.96 -7.25
C LYS A 263 18.32 15.81 -7.04
N GLY A 264 18.96 14.92 -7.81
CA GLY A 264 20.41 14.68 -7.77
C GLY A 264 20.92 13.86 -6.57
N LYS A 265 20.04 13.36 -5.69
CA LYS A 265 20.42 12.44 -4.59
C LYS A 265 20.65 11.02 -5.13
N THR A 266 21.71 10.84 -5.92
CA THR A 266 21.99 9.59 -6.64
C THR A 266 22.28 8.41 -5.70
N ASP A 267 22.90 8.66 -4.54
CA ASP A 267 23.15 7.64 -3.52
C ASP A 267 21.86 7.06 -2.96
N LEU A 268 20.84 7.92 -2.68
CA LEU A 268 19.55 7.50 -2.22
C LEU A 268 18.80 6.71 -3.30
N GLY A 269 18.77 7.21 -4.55
CA GLY A 269 18.14 6.49 -5.66
C GLY A 269 18.76 5.11 -5.92
N THR A 270 20.10 5.01 -5.84
CA THR A 270 20.83 3.75 -5.98
C THR A 270 20.49 2.78 -4.84
N ALA A 271 20.47 3.26 -3.58
CA ALA A 271 20.13 2.44 -2.43
C ALA A 271 18.69 1.91 -2.49
N LEU A 272 17.72 2.78 -2.86
CA LEU A 272 16.31 2.39 -3.06
C LEU A 272 16.18 1.33 -4.16
N SER A 273 16.79 1.53 -5.32
CA SER A 273 16.75 0.57 -6.43
C SER A 273 17.33 -0.78 -6.04
N ALA A 274 18.50 -0.79 -5.37
CA ALA A 274 19.14 -2.02 -4.91
C ALA A 274 18.29 -2.76 -3.85
N ALA A 275 17.68 -2.02 -2.91
CA ALA A 275 16.82 -2.60 -1.89
C ALA A 275 15.54 -3.19 -2.50
N LEU A 276 14.87 -2.47 -3.40
CA LEU A 276 13.70 -2.94 -4.13
C LEU A 276 14.01 -4.22 -4.92
N LYS A 277 15.13 -4.20 -5.68
CA LYS A 277 15.55 -5.38 -6.44
C LYS A 277 15.79 -6.57 -5.52
N SER A 278 16.49 -6.39 -4.41
CA SER A 278 16.74 -7.47 -3.44
C SER A 278 15.44 -8.02 -2.85
N LEU A 279 14.45 -7.17 -2.50
CA LEU A 279 13.16 -7.58 -1.97
C LEU A 279 12.23 -8.19 -3.03
N LYS A 280 12.40 -7.84 -4.30
CA LYS A 280 11.76 -8.51 -5.43
C LYS A 280 12.35 -9.90 -5.62
N ASP A 281 13.67 -10.02 -5.67
CA ASP A 281 14.39 -11.26 -5.94
C ASP A 281 14.18 -12.30 -4.83
N ASP A 282 14.05 -11.88 -3.55
CA ASP A 282 13.77 -12.77 -2.42
C ASP A 282 12.28 -13.08 -2.22
N GLY A 283 11.40 -12.53 -3.06
CA GLY A 283 9.96 -12.77 -3.06
C GLY A 283 9.17 -11.94 -2.02
N THR A 284 9.82 -11.10 -1.22
CA THR A 284 9.14 -10.28 -0.20
C THR A 284 8.07 -9.38 -0.81
N LEU A 285 8.40 -8.65 -1.89
CA LEU A 285 7.44 -7.76 -2.55
C LEU A 285 6.28 -8.52 -3.19
N ALA A 286 6.54 -9.71 -3.76
CA ALA A 286 5.48 -10.54 -4.35
C ALA A 286 4.51 -11.06 -3.28
N ALA A 287 5.03 -11.44 -2.11
CA ALA A 287 4.20 -11.84 -0.97
C ALA A 287 3.34 -10.67 -0.45
N LEU A 288 3.90 -9.45 -0.37
CA LEU A 288 3.16 -8.24 0.00
C LEU A 288 2.08 -7.89 -1.02
N ALA A 289 2.41 -7.94 -2.32
CA ALA A 289 1.41 -7.71 -3.38
C ALA A 289 0.23 -8.69 -3.23
N THR A 290 0.51 -9.98 -3.07
CA THR A 290 -0.53 -11.00 -2.86
C THR A 290 -1.35 -10.73 -1.58
N LYS A 291 -0.70 -10.34 -0.48
CA LYS A 291 -1.37 -10.00 0.78
C LYS A 291 -2.42 -8.90 0.61
N TYR A 292 -2.13 -7.94 -0.23
CA TYR A 292 -3.00 -6.80 -0.50
C TYR A 292 -3.85 -6.94 -1.77
N ASN A 293 -4.00 -8.16 -2.31
CA ASN A 293 -4.76 -8.47 -3.52
C ASN A 293 -4.29 -7.69 -4.76
N LEU A 294 -3.02 -7.36 -4.82
CA LEU A 294 -2.35 -6.76 -5.97
C LEU A 294 -1.70 -7.86 -6.82
N ASP A 295 -1.60 -7.65 -8.14
CA ASP A 295 -0.92 -8.57 -9.04
C ASP A 295 0.61 -8.43 -8.90
N PRO A 296 1.34 -9.49 -8.46
CA PRO A 296 2.80 -9.46 -8.38
C PRO A 296 3.50 -9.18 -9.72
N ALA A 297 2.85 -9.44 -10.86
CA ALA A 297 3.41 -9.14 -12.18
C ALA A 297 3.66 -7.63 -12.36
N ASN A 298 2.94 -6.77 -11.64
CA ASN A 298 3.13 -5.32 -11.68
C ASN A 298 4.48 -4.85 -11.08
N LEU A 299 5.21 -5.75 -10.41
CA LEU A 299 6.57 -5.52 -9.91
C LEU A 299 7.65 -5.65 -11.01
N GLU A 300 7.29 -5.99 -12.24
CA GLU A 300 8.22 -6.16 -13.38
C GLU A 300 9.07 -4.91 -13.65
N VAL A 301 8.56 -3.73 -13.29
CA VAL A 301 9.24 -2.43 -13.47
C VAL A 301 10.48 -2.26 -12.60
N ILE A 302 10.63 -3.03 -11.52
CA ILE A 302 11.83 -3.06 -10.67
C ILE A 302 12.93 -3.84 -11.41
N LYS A 303 14.06 -3.19 -11.70
CA LYS A 303 15.16 -3.72 -12.49
C LYS A 303 16.42 -3.93 -11.66
#